data_968a6c5cf72f676a968e0540d3dd986f
#
_entry.id   968a6c5cf72f676a968e0540d3dd986f
#
_cell.length_a   1.000
_cell.length_b   1.000
_cell.length_c   1.000
_cell.angle_alpha   90.00
_cell.angle_beta   90.00
_cell.angle_gamma   90.00
#
_symmetry.space_group_name_H-M   'P 1'
#
loop_
_entity.id
_entity.type
_entity.pdbx_description
1 polymer ?
#
loop_
_entity_poly.entity_id
_entity_poly.type
_entity_poly.pdbx_seq_one_letter_code
_entity_poly.pdbx_strand_id
1 'polypeptide(L)' 'MIKIIINESTLEAAIARTNLSRKQLAIDLGVSRSYLSRILNGKDEPSSGVRQRFLEYFKEYTFDDLFTIQETQNGQRTGK' A
#
# COMPACT_ATOMS: atom_id res chain seq x y z
N MET A 1 0.09 -12.72 13.83
CA MET A 1 -0.62 -12.38 12.57
C MET A 1 0.15 -11.30 11.83
N ILE A 2 0.26 -11.48 10.54
CA ILE A 2 1.02 -10.55 9.71
C ILE A 2 0.07 -9.64 8.95
N LYS A 3 0.37 -8.38 8.96
CA LYS A 3 -0.41 -7.37 8.26
C LYS A 3 0.53 -6.59 7.34
N ILE A 4 0.14 -6.39 6.10
CA ILE A 4 0.95 -5.66 5.14
C ILE A 4 0.23 -4.37 4.81
N ILE A 5 0.85 -3.25 5.16
CA ILE A 5 0.25 -1.94 4.94
C ILE A 5 1.14 -1.12 4.04
N ILE A 6 0.55 -0.10 3.45
CA ILE A 6 1.28 0.77 2.53
C ILE A 6 2.10 1.79 3.32
N ASN A 7 3.25 2.16 2.79
CA ASN A 7 4.06 3.24 3.35
C ASN A 7 3.54 4.53 2.76
N GLU A 8 2.69 5.20 3.51
CA GLU A 8 1.94 6.34 3.01
C GLU A 8 2.84 7.44 2.48
N SER A 9 3.85 7.84 3.25
CA SER A 9 4.70 8.95 2.84
C SER A 9 5.50 8.63 1.57
N THR A 10 5.98 7.39 1.46
CA THR A 10 6.71 6.98 0.25
C THR A 10 5.80 7.01 -0.96
N LEU A 11 4.58 6.52 -0.79
CA LEU A 11 3.66 6.47 -1.91
C LEU A 11 3.18 7.85 -2.30
N GLU A 12 2.97 8.75 -1.34
CA GLU A 12 2.60 10.12 -1.66
C GLU A 12 3.71 10.80 -2.46
N ALA A 13 4.97 10.55 -2.10
CA ALA A 13 6.08 11.09 -2.85
C ALA A 13 6.14 10.49 -4.26
N ALA A 14 5.87 9.22 -4.39
CA ALA A 14 5.86 8.56 -5.69
C ALA A 14 4.77 9.13 -6.59
N ILE A 15 3.60 9.34 -6.03
CA ILE A 15 2.49 9.95 -6.78
C ILE A 15 2.85 11.36 -7.21
N ALA A 16 3.44 12.13 -6.30
CA ALA A 16 3.82 13.52 -6.61
C ALA A 16 4.82 13.58 -7.77
N ARG A 17 5.75 12.63 -7.81
CA ARG A 17 6.76 12.60 -8.87
C ARG A 17 6.17 12.33 -10.25
N THR A 18 5.05 11.61 -10.29
CA THR A 18 4.43 11.26 -11.55
C THR A 18 3.42 12.30 -12.00
N ASN A 19 3.13 13.29 -11.17
CA ASN A 19 2.10 14.30 -11.44
C ASN A 19 0.72 13.67 -11.65
N LEU A 20 0.48 12.53 -11.01
CA LEU A 20 -0.80 11.86 -11.13
C LEU A 20 -1.77 12.32 -10.07
N SER A 21 -3.06 12.34 -10.43
CA SER A 21 -4.10 12.47 -9.43
C SER A 21 -4.39 11.09 -8.85
N ARG A 22 -4.97 11.07 -7.65
CA ARG A 22 -5.39 9.81 -7.07
C ARG A 22 -6.47 9.13 -7.91
N LYS A 23 -7.31 9.94 -8.56
CA LYS A 23 -8.33 9.42 -9.45
C LYS A 23 -7.68 8.63 -10.59
N GLN A 24 -6.68 9.22 -11.24
CA GLN A 24 -6.01 8.56 -12.34
C GLN A 24 -5.28 7.31 -11.86
N LEU A 25 -4.65 7.40 -10.70
CA LEU A 25 -3.95 6.25 -10.14
C LEU A 25 -4.93 5.09 -9.89
N ALA A 26 -6.10 5.40 -9.34
CA ALA A 26 -7.10 4.36 -9.08
C ALA A 26 -7.52 3.68 -10.39
N ILE A 27 -7.73 4.49 -11.43
CA ILE A 27 -8.09 3.94 -12.75
C ILE A 27 -6.98 3.03 -13.26
N ASP A 28 -5.75 3.49 -13.19
CA ASP A 28 -4.61 2.73 -13.71
C ASP A 28 -4.38 1.44 -12.93
N LEU A 29 -4.65 1.47 -11.63
CA LEU A 29 -4.51 0.28 -10.79
C LEU A 29 -5.73 -0.64 -10.86
N GLY A 30 -6.82 -0.17 -11.47
CA GLY A 30 -8.02 -0.97 -11.60
C GLY A 30 -8.81 -1.11 -10.30
N VAL A 31 -8.76 -0.10 -9.43
CA VAL A 31 -9.47 -0.12 -8.15
C VAL A 31 -10.34 1.13 -8.04
N SER A 32 -11.27 1.11 -7.09
CA SER A 32 -12.11 2.29 -6.86
C SER A 32 -11.31 3.35 -6.09
N ARG A 33 -11.73 4.60 -6.22
CA ARG A 33 -11.11 5.68 -5.48
C ARG A 33 -11.27 5.49 -3.97
N SER A 34 -12.44 4.99 -3.56
CA SER A 34 -12.68 4.74 -2.14
C SER A 34 -11.73 3.70 -1.58
N TYR A 35 -11.53 2.62 -2.33
CA TYR A 35 -10.61 1.58 -1.90
C TYR A 35 -9.18 2.10 -1.83
N LEU A 36 -8.76 2.82 -2.86
CA LEU A 36 -7.43 3.41 -2.87
C LEU A 36 -7.24 4.34 -1.68
N SER A 37 -8.25 5.17 -1.39
CA SER A 37 -8.17 6.09 -0.26
C SER A 37 -8.00 5.34 1.06
N ARG A 38 -8.74 4.24 1.25
CA ARG A 38 -8.62 3.47 2.49
C ARG A 38 -7.25 2.81 2.62
N ILE A 39 -6.72 2.32 1.51
CA ILE A 39 -5.37 1.74 1.52
C ILE A 39 -4.35 2.82 1.88
N LEU A 40 -4.45 3.98 1.27
CA LEU A 40 -3.49 5.06 1.51
C LEU A 40 -3.56 5.59 2.92
N ASN A 41 -4.73 5.52 3.54
CA ASN A 41 -4.90 5.95 4.92
C ASN A 41 -4.59 4.85 5.94
N GLY A 42 -4.19 3.68 5.47
CA GLY A 42 -3.84 2.58 6.35
C GLY A 42 -5.03 1.87 6.96
N LYS A 43 -6.24 2.13 6.46
CA LYS A 43 -7.45 1.51 7.00
C LYS A 43 -7.69 0.12 6.45
N ASP A 44 -7.23 -0.14 5.23
CA ASP A 44 -7.37 -1.44 4.60
C ASP A 44 -6.01 -1.92 4.14
N GLU A 45 -5.82 -3.23 4.18
CA GLU A 45 -4.63 -3.83 3.58
C GLU A 45 -4.87 -4.00 2.09
N PRO A 46 -3.88 -3.68 1.26
CA PRO A 46 -3.99 -4.03 -0.16
C PRO A 46 -3.88 -5.53 -0.33
N SER A 47 -4.70 -6.10 -1.21
CA SER A 47 -4.60 -7.51 -1.54
C SER A 47 -3.29 -7.79 -2.27
N SER A 48 -2.91 -9.07 -2.37
CA SER A 48 -1.68 -9.42 -3.05
C SER A 48 -1.69 -8.97 -4.51
N GLY A 49 -2.82 -9.07 -5.17
CA GLY A 49 -2.93 -8.60 -6.55
C GLY A 49 -2.75 -7.11 -6.66
N VAL A 50 -3.32 -6.36 -5.73
CA VAL A 50 -3.18 -4.90 -5.74
C VAL A 50 -1.74 -4.52 -5.42
N ARG A 51 -1.11 -5.20 -4.45
CA ARG A 51 0.29 -4.93 -4.15
C ARG A 51 1.16 -5.13 -5.38
N GLN A 52 0.91 -6.18 -6.14
CA GLN A 52 1.68 -6.44 -7.34
C GLN A 52 1.49 -5.34 -8.38
N ARG A 53 0.26 -4.83 -8.50
CA ARG A 53 0.00 -3.73 -9.42
C ARG A 53 0.75 -2.47 -9.02
N PHE A 54 0.81 -2.17 -7.72
CA PHE A 54 1.62 -1.04 -7.25
C PHE A 54 3.07 -1.21 -7.65
N LEU A 55 3.62 -2.41 -7.46
CA LEU A 55 5.02 -2.66 -7.79
C LEU A 55 5.28 -2.55 -9.27
N GLU A 56 4.35 -3.00 -10.09
CA GLU A 56 4.48 -2.89 -11.53
C GLU A 56 4.35 -1.46 -12.00
N TYR A 57 3.48 -0.69 -11.33
CA TYR A 57 3.24 0.69 -11.71
C TYR A 57 4.40 1.59 -11.31
N PHE A 58 4.91 1.39 -10.10
CA PHE A 58 6.03 2.18 -9.57
C PHE A 58 7.29 1.34 -9.59
N LYS A 59 7.81 1.10 -10.79
CA LYS A 59 8.91 0.15 -10.98
C LYS A 59 10.21 0.57 -10.32
N GLU A 60 10.35 1.84 -10.00
CA GLU A 60 11.54 2.36 -9.33
C GLU A 60 11.61 1.98 -7.87
N TYR A 61 10.53 1.46 -7.32
CA TYR A 61 10.42 1.16 -5.90
C TYR A 61 10.35 -0.33 -5.68
N THR A 62 10.94 -0.78 -4.57
CA THR A 62 10.87 -2.18 -4.18
C THR A 62 9.66 -2.39 -3.26
N PHE A 63 9.40 -3.65 -2.95
CA PHE A 63 8.35 -3.98 -1.98
C PHE A 63 8.58 -3.26 -0.65
N ASP A 64 9.83 -3.29 -0.15
CA ASP A 64 10.12 -2.69 1.15
C ASP A 64 9.99 -1.17 1.11
N ASP A 65 10.13 -0.56 -0.05
CA ASP A 65 9.90 0.88 -0.18
C ASP A 65 8.42 1.22 -0.04
N LEU A 66 7.56 0.42 -0.64
CA LEU A 66 6.14 0.75 -0.75
C LEU A 66 5.30 0.17 0.39
N PHE A 67 5.75 -0.91 1.01
CA PHE A 67 4.95 -1.61 2.01
C PHE A 67 5.74 -1.90 3.26
N THR A 68 5.01 -2.00 4.37
CA THR A 68 5.59 -2.41 5.64
C THR A 68 4.87 -3.66 6.12
N ILE A 69 5.63 -4.65 6.53
CA ILE A 69 5.08 -5.85 7.13
C ILE A 69 5.02 -5.62 8.62
N GLN A 70 3.82 -5.63 9.16
CA GLN A 70 3.61 -5.49 10.60
C GLN A 70 3.21 -6.83 11.17
N GLU A 71 3.88 -7.21 12.23
CA GLU A 71 3.50 -8.42 12.94
C GLU A 71 2.69 -8.01 14.15
N THR A 72 1.42 -8.33 14.13
CA THR A 72 0.57 -8.01 15.26
C THR A 72 0.69 -9.14 16.26
N GLN A 73 1.15 -8.78 17.43
CA GLN A 73 1.23 -9.70 18.55
C GLN A 73 -0.06 -9.59 19.31
N ASN A 74 -0.70 -10.70 19.49
CA ASN A 74 -1.82 -10.67 20.39
C ASN A 74 -1.35 -11.14 21.71
N GLY A 75 -0.92 -10.36 22.37
CA GLY A 75 -0.45 -10.71 23.68
C GLY A 75 0.20 -12.07 23.76
N GLN A 76 -0.01 -12.37 22.90
CA GLN A 76 0.55 -13.02 22.88
C GLN A 76 1.35 -13.60 22.87
N ARG A 77 1.46 -13.66 22.86
CA ARG A 77 2.17 -14.13 22.60
C ARG A 77 2.85 -14.51 23.08
N THR A 78 2.71 -14.42 23.43
CA THR A 78 3.41 -14.73 23.86
C THR A 78 4.05 -15.27 24.19
N GLY A 79 3.90 -15.20 24.45
CA GLY A 79 4.45 -15.65 24.82
C GLY A 79 4.94 -16.08 25.13
N LYS A 80 5.01 -16.05 25.23
CA LYS A 80 5.42 -16.44 25.52
C LYS A 80 5.78 -16.80 25.64
#